data_ab8470cde14be83a28fa2f78efdd61b4
#
_entry.id   ab8470cde14be83a28fa2f78efdd61b4
#
_cell.length_a   1.000
_cell.length_b   1.000
_cell.length_c   1.000
_cell.angle_alpha   90.00
_cell.angle_beta   90.00
_cell.angle_gamma   90.00
#
_symmetry.space_group_name_H-M   'P 1'
#
loop_
_entity.id
_entity.type
_entity.pdbx_description
1 polymer ?
#
loop_
_entity_poly.entity_id
_entity_poly.type
_entity_poly.pdbx_seq_one_letter_code
_entity_poly.pdbx_strand_id
1 'polypeptide(L)'
;MTSTIGIDIGGTKIAGALVSGDGRVVRSGKRETPAQDPNALVQATSELINELADGDQVAGAGVACAGYIDAAGTTVLFSPNLAWRDEPFKQRLEEHVSVPVVIENDANAAAYGEYAHGAGAGDPDMVMVTVGTGVGGGIIIGGQLFRGSYGIGGEIGHIRVVPGGQLCGCGNRGCLEAYASGSALVREARALVTSGSPYAATLSEACGGDPSKLDGPMITTAAQQGDPAAVELLGDLGTWLGEGLATIASVLDPSRFVIGGGVADAGDLLLEPMRAAYGRLLTGRGHRPLATFVTADLGNDAGMIGAAALVRERL
;
A
#
# COMPACT_ATOMS: atom_id res chain seq x y z
N MET A 1 -1.95 -19.61 -20.84
CA MET A 1 -2.78 -19.27 -19.67
C MET A 1 -3.66 -18.10 -20.07
N THR A 2 -4.94 -18.10 -19.69
CA THR A 2 -5.91 -17.07 -20.05
C THR A 2 -5.54 -15.75 -19.36
N SER A 3 -5.63 -14.63 -20.06
CA SER A 3 -5.40 -13.30 -19.51
C SER A 3 -6.51 -12.89 -18.52
N THR A 4 -6.20 -12.02 -17.60
CA THR A 4 -7.14 -11.41 -16.65
C THR A 4 -6.98 -9.90 -16.65
N ILE A 5 -8.03 -9.17 -16.29
CA ILE A 5 -7.95 -7.72 -16.14
C ILE A 5 -7.72 -7.40 -14.67
N GLY A 6 -6.81 -6.45 -14.41
CA GLY A 6 -6.63 -5.85 -13.10
C GLY A 6 -6.93 -4.36 -13.17
N ILE A 7 -7.72 -3.88 -12.24
CA ILE A 7 -8.06 -2.46 -12.05
C ILE A 7 -7.58 -2.03 -10.68
N ASP A 8 -7.04 -0.83 -10.59
CA ASP A 8 -6.68 -0.16 -9.33
C ASP A 8 -7.37 1.21 -9.28
N ILE A 9 -8.27 1.37 -8.31
CA ILE A 9 -9.07 2.58 -8.11
C ILE A 9 -8.46 3.42 -6.99
N GLY A 10 -7.68 4.41 -7.39
CA GLY A 10 -7.20 5.45 -6.48
C GLY A 10 -8.16 6.64 -6.37
N GLY A 11 -7.89 7.55 -5.44
CA GLY A 11 -8.73 8.73 -5.21
C GLY A 11 -8.76 9.74 -6.37
N THR A 12 -7.80 9.70 -7.29
CA THR A 12 -7.67 10.65 -8.41
C THR A 12 -7.67 9.99 -9.78
N LYS A 13 -7.28 8.73 -9.87
CA LYS A 13 -7.20 7.97 -11.13
C LYS A 13 -7.63 6.53 -10.92
N ILE A 14 -8.25 5.96 -11.96
CA ILE A 14 -8.48 4.53 -12.15
C ILE A 14 -7.42 4.07 -13.14
N ALA A 15 -6.60 3.10 -12.77
CA ALA A 15 -5.65 2.45 -13.67
C ALA A 15 -6.11 1.02 -13.94
N GLY A 16 -5.92 0.52 -15.15
CA GLY A 16 -6.27 -0.85 -15.49
C GLY A 16 -5.30 -1.46 -16.48
N ALA A 17 -5.17 -2.78 -16.44
CA ALA A 17 -4.37 -3.54 -17.39
C ALA A 17 -4.98 -4.91 -17.71
N LEU A 18 -4.76 -5.35 -18.94
CA LEU A 18 -4.84 -6.75 -19.33
C LEU A 18 -3.51 -7.40 -18.93
N VAL A 19 -3.58 -8.42 -18.08
CA VAL A 19 -2.41 -9.09 -17.49
C VAL A 19 -2.38 -10.54 -17.91
N SER A 20 -1.25 -10.96 -18.50
CA SER A 20 -1.01 -12.35 -18.90
C SER A 20 -0.81 -13.27 -17.68
N GLY A 21 -0.88 -14.59 -17.90
CA GLY A 21 -0.76 -15.57 -16.81
C GLY A 21 0.56 -15.55 -16.05
N ASP A 22 1.61 -14.98 -16.63
CA ASP A 22 2.93 -14.77 -16.01
C ASP A 22 3.11 -13.36 -15.37
N GLY A 23 2.01 -12.61 -15.21
CA GLY A 23 2.02 -11.32 -14.53
C GLY A 23 2.43 -10.12 -15.39
N ARG A 24 2.70 -10.31 -16.70
CA ARG A 24 3.09 -9.19 -17.58
C ARG A 24 1.88 -8.37 -18.00
N VAL A 25 2.03 -7.05 -17.95
CA VAL A 25 1.06 -6.10 -18.52
C VAL A 25 1.13 -6.16 -20.05
N VAL A 26 0.03 -6.58 -20.69
CA VAL A 26 -0.11 -6.68 -22.15
C VAL A 26 -0.61 -5.37 -22.74
N ARG A 27 -1.61 -4.77 -22.09
CA ARG A 27 -2.25 -3.51 -22.48
C ARG A 27 -2.71 -2.79 -21.21
N SER A 28 -2.68 -1.49 -21.18
CA SER A 28 -3.13 -0.70 -20.02
C SER A 28 -3.94 0.52 -20.46
N GLY A 29 -4.77 0.99 -19.57
CA GLY A 29 -5.58 2.19 -19.72
C GLY A 29 -5.72 2.96 -18.41
N LYS A 30 -6.13 4.22 -18.51
CA LYS A 30 -6.34 5.10 -17.33
C LYS A 30 -7.59 5.95 -17.52
N ARG A 31 -8.26 6.28 -16.41
CA ARG A 31 -9.39 7.21 -16.33
C ARG A 31 -9.21 8.12 -15.11
N GLU A 32 -9.85 9.28 -15.12
CA GLU A 32 -10.03 10.06 -13.90
C GLU A 32 -11.00 9.38 -12.95
N THR A 33 -10.78 9.50 -11.64
CA THR A 33 -11.70 8.96 -10.64
C THR A 33 -12.79 9.97 -10.33
N PRO A 34 -14.06 9.71 -10.64
CA PRO A 34 -15.18 10.52 -10.19
C PRO A 34 -15.50 10.20 -8.71
N ALA A 35 -14.59 10.56 -7.80
CA ALA A 35 -14.57 10.12 -6.41
C ALA A 35 -15.84 10.45 -5.60
N GLN A 36 -16.61 11.46 -6.02
CA GLN A 36 -17.83 11.90 -5.33
C GLN A 36 -19.12 11.37 -5.97
N ASP A 37 -19.02 10.67 -7.10
CA ASP A 37 -20.18 10.09 -7.80
C ASP A 37 -20.02 8.57 -7.96
N PRO A 38 -20.68 7.77 -7.09
CA PRO A 38 -20.64 6.31 -7.18
C PRO A 38 -21.13 5.74 -8.51
N ASN A 39 -22.11 6.37 -9.17
CA ASN A 39 -22.62 5.90 -10.46
C ASN A 39 -21.61 6.12 -11.57
N ALA A 40 -21.04 7.31 -11.64
CA ALA A 40 -19.99 7.63 -12.62
C ALA A 40 -18.74 6.76 -12.41
N LEU A 41 -18.43 6.39 -11.15
CA LEU A 41 -17.29 5.53 -10.84
C LEU A 41 -17.51 4.09 -11.33
N VAL A 42 -18.71 3.53 -11.12
CA VAL A 42 -19.08 2.21 -11.68
C VAL A 42 -18.97 2.25 -13.20
N GLN A 43 -19.55 3.29 -13.84
CA GLN A 43 -19.51 3.44 -15.30
C GLN A 43 -18.07 3.51 -15.82
N ALA A 44 -17.22 4.40 -15.28
CA ALA A 44 -15.85 4.57 -15.73
C ALA A 44 -15.02 3.29 -15.56
N THR A 45 -15.25 2.55 -14.46
CA THR A 45 -14.58 1.28 -14.20
C THR A 45 -15.04 0.21 -15.18
N SER A 46 -16.34 0.08 -15.43
CA SER A 46 -16.90 -0.89 -16.37
C SER A 46 -16.46 -0.62 -17.81
N GLU A 47 -16.45 0.63 -18.22
CA GLU A 47 -15.96 1.04 -19.55
C GLU A 47 -14.49 0.65 -19.74
N LEU A 48 -13.64 0.87 -18.73
CA LEU A 48 -12.24 0.50 -18.78
C LEU A 48 -12.05 -1.02 -18.84
N ILE A 49 -12.84 -1.79 -18.07
CA ILE A 49 -12.84 -3.26 -18.13
C ILE A 49 -13.22 -3.74 -19.53
N ASN A 50 -14.31 -3.22 -20.10
CA ASN A 50 -14.78 -3.60 -21.43
C ASN A 50 -13.77 -3.24 -22.53
N GLU A 51 -13.11 -2.07 -22.45
CA GLU A 51 -12.05 -1.66 -23.37
C GLU A 51 -10.84 -2.60 -23.30
N LEU A 52 -10.43 -2.98 -22.09
CA LEU A 52 -9.31 -3.91 -21.88
C LEU A 52 -9.63 -5.34 -22.29
N ALA A 53 -10.91 -5.74 -22.25
CA ALA A 53 -11.38 -7.04 -22.69
C ALA A 53 -11.52 -7.16 -24.22
N ASP A 54 -11.61 -6.03 -24.94
CA ASP A 54 -11.94 -6.02 -26.36
C ASP A 54 -10.90 -6.79 -27.21
N GLY A 55 -11.41 -7.76 -27.98
CA GLY A 55 -10.60 -8.62 -28.85
C GLY A 55 -9.83 -9.75 -28.15
N ASP A 56 -9.95 -9.90 -26.82
CA ASP A 56 -9.22 -10.91 -26.05
C ASP A 56 -10.15 -11.86 -25.30
N GLN A 57 -9.71 -13.09 -25.09
CA GLN A 57 -10.37 -14.05 -24.21
C GLN A 57 -9.87 -13.82 -22.78
N VAL A 58 -10.73 -13.22 -21.94
CA VAL A 58 -10.43 -12.82 -20.57
C VAL A 58 -11.18 -13.71 -19.58
N ALA A 59 -10.49 -14.24 -18.57
CA ALA A 59 -11.10 -15.11 -17.55
C ALA A 59 -11.96 -14.32 -16.53
N GLY A 60 -11.63 -13.07 -16.27
CA GLY A 60 -12.34 -12.20 -15.33
C GLY A 60 -11.61 -10.90 -15.07
N ALA A 61 -12.21 -10.03 -14.27
CA ALA A 61 -11.66 -8.75 -13.84
C ALA A 61 -11.51 -8.68 -12.32
N GLY A 62 -10.31 -8.33 -11.84
CA GLY A 62 -10.04 -8.02 -10.46
C GLY A 62 -10.01 -6.51 -10.28
N VAL A 63 -10.62 -6.00 -9.22
CA VAL A 63 -10.66 -4.57 -8.91
C VAL A 63 -10.15 -4.32 -7.51
N ALA A 64 -9.01 -3.65 -7.41
CA ALA A 64 -8.44 -3.15 -6.18
C ALA A 64 -9.00 -1.75 -5.88
N CYS A 65 -9.39 -1.48 -4.66
CA CYS A 65 -9.81 -0.15 -4.24
C CYS A 65 -9.48 0.13 -2.78
N ALA A 66 -9.15 1.39 -2.47
CA ALA A 66 -8.88 1.82 -1.11
C ALA A 66 -10.17 1.75 -0.27
N GLY A 67 -10.16 0.96 0.81
CA GLY A 67 -11.29 0.84 1.73
C GLY A 67 -11.51 -0.56 2.28
N TYR A 68 -12.54 -0.69 3.10
CA TYR A 68 -12.93 -1.95 3.73
C TYR A 68 -13.85 -2.74 2.81
N ILE A 69 -13.43 -3.95 2.46
CA ILE A 69 -14.23 -4.89 1.65
C ILE A 69 -14.77 -5.97 2.57
N ASP A 70 -16.05 -6.28 2.47
CA ASP A 70 -16.69 -7.32 3.26
C ASP A 70 -16.05 -8.71 3.06
N ALA A 71 -16.30 -9.65 3.98
CA ALA A 71 -15.71 -10.99 3.92
C ALA A 71 -16.09 -11.74 2.64
N ALA A 72 -17.28 -11.50 2.10
CA ALA A 72 -17.75 -12.11 0.86
C ALA A 72 -17.07 -11.55 -0.39
N GLY A 73 -16.37 -10.41 -0.29
CA GLY A 73 -15.75 -9.74 -1.44
C GLY A 73 -16.79 -9.17 -2.41
N THR A 74 -17.88 -8.60 -1.88
CA THR A 74 -19.00 -8.11 -2.69
C THR A 74 -19.30 -6.62 -2.49
N THR A 75 -19.05 -6.11 -1.29
CA THR A 75 -19.47 -4.78 -0.86
C THR A 75 -18.28 -3.99 -0.33
N VAL A 76 -18.15 -2.75 -0.78
CA VAL A 76 -17.26 -1.77 -0.16
C VAL A 76 -17.99 -1.13 1.01
N LEU A 77 -17.66 -1.57 2.24
CA LEU A 77 -18.31 -1.09 3.47
C LEU A 77 -18.01 0.39 3.71
N PHE A 78 -16.76 0.79 3.47
CA PHE A 78 -16.28 2.16 3.68
C PHE A 78 -15.06 2.43 2.81
N SER A 79 -14.97 3.62 2.24
CA SER A 79 -13.74 4.14 1.62
C SER A 79 -13.44 5.54 2.15
N PRO A 80 -12.19 5.84 2.54
CA PRO A 80 -11.84 7.17 3.02
C PRO A 80 -11.79 8.22 1.90
N ASN A 81 -11.49 7.79 0.67
CA ASN A 81 -11.22 8.67 -0.47
C ASN A 81 -12.34 8.70 -1.50
N LEU A 82 -13.35 7.84 -1.38
CA LEU A 82 -14.47 7.70 -2.29
C LEU A 82 -15.78 7.83 -1.52
N ALA A 83 -16.82 8.32 -2.18
CA ALA A 83 -18.13 8.52 -1.56
C ALA A 83 -18.91 7.20 -1.34
N TRP A 84 -18.20 6.12 -1.07
CA TRP A 84 -18.78 4.79 -0.86
C TRP A 84 -19.07 4.51 0.61
N ARG A 85 -20.28 4.05 0.85
CA ARG A 85 -20.78 3.53 2.13
C ARG A 85 -21.73 2.39 1.84
N ASP A 86 -21.38 1.18 2.27
CA ASP A 86 -22.14 -0.04 2.01
C ASP A 86 -22.48 -0.23 0.52
N GLU A 87 -21.51 0.08 -0.35
CA GLU A 87 -21.66 0.05 -1.80
C GLU A 87 -21.58 -1.38 -2.34
N PRO A 88 -22.63 -1.96 -2.96
CA PRO A 88 -22.63 -3.31 -3.54
C PRO A 88 -21.88 -3.31 -4.88
N PHE A 89 -20.61 -2.93 -4.83
CA PHE A 89 -19.81 -2.55 -5.99
C PHE A 89 -19.59 -3.70 -6.96
N LYS A 90 -19.37 -4.93 -6.45
CA LYS A 90 -19.22 -6.10 -7.30
C LYS A 90 -20.47 -6.33 -8.16
N GLN A 91 -21.64 -6.39 -7.53
CA GLN A 91 -22.92 -6.59 -8.26
C GLN A 91 -23.12 -5.53 -9.33
N ARG A 92 -22.90 -4.26 -8.97
CA ARG A 92 -23.09 -3.15 -9.91
C ARG A 92 -22.13 -3.20 -11.10
N LEU A 93 -20.89 -3.64 -10.91
CA LEU A 93 -19.96 -3.86 -12.02
C LEU A 93 -20.43 -5.02 -12.92
N GLU A 94 -20.86 -6.14 -12.33
CA GLU A 94 -21.34 -7.32 -13.07
C GLU A 94 -22.60 -7.06 -13.88
N GLU A 95 -23.37 -5.98 -13.60
CA GLU A 95 -24.48 -5.51 -14.44
C GLU A 95 -24.00 -4.85 -15.76
N HIS A 96 -22.72 -4.43 -15.83
CA HIS A 96 -22.17 -3.65 -16.96
C HIS A 96 -21.00 -4.35 -17.70
N VAL A 97 -20.49 -5.46 -17.17
CA VAL A 97 -19.40 -6.24 -17.77
C VAL A 97 -19.83 -7.67 -18.00
N SER A 98 -19.25 -8.34 -19.01
CA SER A 98 -19.59 -9.72 -19.37
C SER A 98 -18.68 -10.78 -18.73
N VAL A 99 -17.74 -10.36 -17.89
CA VAL A 99 -16.78 -11.23 -17.20
C VAL A 99 -17.03 -11.22 -15.70
N PRO A 100 -16.75 -12.31 -14.96
CA PRO A 100 -16.87 -12.32 -13.51
C PRO A 100 -15.91 -11.31 -12.88
N VAL A 101 -16.34 -10.70 -11.76
CA VAL A 101 -15.59 -9.66 -11.05
C VAL A 101 -15.15 -10.16 -9.66
N VAL A 102 -13.91 -9.86 -9.30
CA VAL A 102 -13.38 -10.00 -7.94
C VAL A 102 -13.02 -8.61 -7.43
N ILE A 103 -13.47 -8.24 -6.24
CA ILE A 103 -13.05 -6.97 -5.60
C ILE A 103 -12.17 -7.25 -4.38
N GLU A 104 -11.18 -6.39 -4.16
CA GLU A 104 -10.25 -6.50 -3.02
C GLU A 104 -9.75 -5.12 -2.58
N ASN A 105 -9.30 -5.03 -1.32
CA ASN A 105 -8.58 -3.87 -0.83
C ASN A 105 -7.26 -3.65 -1.62
N ASP A 106 -6.87 -2.41 -1.83
CA ASP A 106 -5.69 -2.01 -2.63
C ASP A 106 -4.36 -2.55 -2.07
N ALA A 107 -4.15 -2.47 -0.76
CA ALA A 107 -2.94 -2.98 -0.11
C ALA A 107 -2.90 -4.52 -0.13
N ASN A 108 -4.04 -5.18 0.06
CA ASN A 108 -4.18 -6.62 -0.08
C ASN A 108 -3.89 -7.08 -1.52
N ALA A 109 -4.43 -6.38 -2.51
CA ALA A 109 -4.16 -6.69 -3.91
C ALA A 109 -2.68 -6.51 -4.24
N ALA A 110 -2.06 -5.40 -3.80
CA ALA A 110 -0.63 -5.18 -3.98
C ALA A 110 0.22 -6.28 -3.34
N ALA A 111 -0.13 -6.70 -2.12
CA ALA A 111 0.56 -7.79 -1.43
C ALA A 111 0.45 -9.12 -2.20
N TYR A 112 -0.73 -9.41 -2.74
CA TYR A 112 -0.92 -10.61 -3.55
C TYR A 112 -0.17 -10.52 -4.88
N GLY A 113 -0.06 -9.32 -5.48
CA GLY A 113 0.74 -9.07 -6.66
C GLY A 113 2.22 -9.38 -6.45
N GLU A 114 2.80 -8.84 -5.38
CA GLU A 114 4.19 -9.08 -5.00
C GLU A 114 4.44 -10.55 -4.64
N TYR A 115 3.50 -11.22 -4.00
CA TYR A 115 3.56 -12.66 -3.74
C TYR A 115 3.54 -13.49 -5.03
N ALA A 116 2.65 -13.16 -5.95
CA ALA A 116 2.45 -13.97 -7.16
C ALA A 116 3.53 -13.72 -8.24
N HIS A 117 4.03 -12.48 -8.37
CA HIS A 117 4.82 -12.05 -9.51
C HIS A 117 6.00 -11.11 -9.18
N GLY A 118 6.19 -10.72 -7.92
CA GLY A 118 7.19 -9.74 -7.50
C GLY A 118 8.16 -10.25 -6.43
N ALA A 119 8.60 -9.35 -5.56
CA ALA A 119 9.62 -9.58 -4.54
C ALA A 119 9.24 -10.61 -3.47
N GLY A 120 7.94 -10.94 -3.35
CA GLY A 120 7.42 -11.96 -2.45
C GLY A 120 7.34 -13.36 -3.05
N ALA A 121 7.68 -13.54 -4.33
CA ALA A 121 7.50 -14.82 -5.01
C ALA A 121 8.29 -15.95 -4.34
N GLY A 122 7.59 -17.07 -4.07
CA GLY A 122 8.17 -18.25 -3.42
C GLY A 122 8.13 -18.25 -1.89
N ASP A 123 7.69 -17.14 -1.25
CA ASP A 123 7.53 -17.08 0.21
C ASP A 123 6.05 -17.20 0.60
N PRO A 124 5.62 -18.35 1.14
CA PRO A 124 4.22 -18.57 1.49
C PRO A 124 3.75 -17.73 2.70
N ASP A 125 4.68 -17.22 3.52
CA ASP A 125 4.40 -16.47 4.74
C ASP A 125 5.12 -15.13 4.69
N MET A 126 4.48 -14.13 4.12
CA MET A 126 5.04 -12.78 3.97
C MET A 126 4.05 -11.69 4.39
N VAL A 127 4.61 -10.53 4.73
CA VAL A 127 3.84 -9.30 4.97
C VAL A 127 4.35 -8.23 4.02
N MET A 128 3.45 -7.67 3.21
CA MET A 128 3.73 -6.46 2.46
C MET A 128 3.37 -5.24 3.30
N VAL A 129 4.20 -4.22 3.24
CA VAL A 129 4.02 -2.92 3.90
C VAL A 129 4.13 -1.84 2.84
N THR A 130 3.07 -1.11 2.60
CA THR A 130 3.10 0.05 1.70
C THR A 130 3.26 1.33 2.51
N VAL A 131 4.34 2.06 2.28
CA VAL A 131 4.65 3.34 2.96
C VAL A 131 4.51 4.47 1.95
N GLY A 132 3.35 5.09 1.97
CA GLY A 132 2.99 6.23 1.13
C GLY A 132 2.45 7.37 1.96
N THR A 133 1.34 8.00 1.56
CA THR A 133 0.60 8.98 2.37
C THR A 133 0.24 8.40 3.74
N GLY A 134 -0.18 7.13 3.79
CA GLY A 134 -0.41 6.34 4.99
C GLY A 134 0.53 5.13 5.05
N VAL A 135 0.20 4.18 5.92
CA VAL A 135 0.82 2.85 6.03
C VAL A 135 -0.26 1.79 5.81
N GLY A 136 -0.20 1.14 4.65
CA GLY A 136 -1.04 -0.01 4.35
C GLY A 136 -0.30 -1.33 4.54
N GLY A 137 -1.03 -2.44 4.51
CA GLY A 137 -0.44 -3.76 4.55
C GLY A 137 -1.32 -4.85 3.97
N GLY A 138 -0.67 -5.91 3.53
CA GLY A 138 -1.32 -7.16 3.16
C GLY A 138 -0.51 -8.33 3.66
N ILE A 139 -1.19 -9.38 4.07
CA ILE A 139 -0.62 -10.53 4.76
C ILE A 139 -0.88 -11.78 3.94
N ILE A 140 0.16 -12.52 3.63
CA ILE A 140 0.08 -13.86 3.00
C ILE A 140 0.46 -14.89 4.05
N ILE A 141 -0.37 -15.90 4.25
CA ILE A 141 -0.14 -17.03 5.16
C ILE A 141 -0.43 -18.33 4.42
N GLY A 142 0.54 -19.24 4.38
CA GLY A 142 0.41 -20.50 3.66
C GLY A 142 0.13 -20.30 2.17
N GLY A 143 0.63 -19.21 1.57
CA GLY A 143 0.41 -18.87 0.17
C GLY A 143 -0.94 -18.23 -0.14
N GLN A 144 -1.76 -17.92 0.87
CA GLN A 144 -3.08 -17.32 0.71
C GLN A 144 -3.18 -15.95 1.33
N LEU A 145 -3.94 -15.06 0.71
CA LEU A 145 -4.22 -13.73 1.24
C LEU A 145 -5.09 -13.81 2.50
N PHE A 146 -4.55 -13.32 3.62
CA PHE A 146 -5.26 -13.25 4.88
C PHE A 146 -6.18 -12.03 4.92
N ARG A 147 -7.49 -12.26 4.98
CA ARG A 147 -8.51 -11.20 5.01
C ARG A 147 -9.21 -11.07 6.37
N GLY A 148 -8.95 -12.01 7.30
CA GLY A 148 -9.66 -12.08 8.57
C GLY A 148 -11.14 -12.47 8.40
N SER A 149 -11.85 -12.56 9.51
CA SER A 149 -13.24 -13.03 9.54
C SER A 149 -14.25 -12.06 8.91
N TYR A 150 -13.92 -10.77 8.86
CA TYR A 150 -14.81 -9.71 8.35
C TYR A 150 -14.32 -9.09 7.03
N GLY A 151 -13.20 -9.58 6.47
CA GLY A 151 -12.63 -9.07 5.24
C GLY A 151 -11.69 -7.85 5.41
N ILE A 152 -11.48 -7.38 6.63
CA ILE A 152 -10.70 -6.16 6.96
C ILE A 152 -9.43 -6.45 7.77
N GLY A 153 -8.89 -7.68 7.67
CA GLY A 153 -7.60 -8.02 8.26
C GLY A 153 -6.45 -7.40 7.47
N GLY A 154 -5.33 -7.16 8.15
CA GLY A 154 -4.14 -6.58 7.50
C GLY A 154 -3.95 -5.08 7.71
N GLU A 155 -4.80 -4.43 8.51
CA GLU A 155 -4.72 -3.00 8.86
C GLU A 155 -3.51 -2.69 9.77
N ILE A 156 -2.31 -3.06 9.32
CA ILE A 156 -1.06 -3.00 10.10
C ILE A 156 -0.63 -1.57 10.45
N GLY A 157 -0.98 -0.58 9.64
CA GLY A 157 -0.74 0.83 9.92
C GLY A 157 -1.49 1.33 11.16
N HIS A 158 -2.55 0.62 11.56
CA HIS A 158 -3.37 1.02 12.71
C HIS A 158 -3.09 0.23 14.00
N ILE A 159 -2.05 -0.62 14.02
CA ILE A 159 -1.55 -1.16 15.30
C ILE A 159 -1.08 0.01 16.19
N ARG A 160 -1.36 -0.10 17.49
CA ARG A 160 -1.04 0.97 18.43
C ARG A 160 0.38 0.81 18.96
N VAL A 161 1.29 1.71 18.54
CA VAL A 161 2.70 1.70 18.98
C VAL A 161 2.96 2.69 20.12
N VAL A 162 2.16 3.76 20.23
CA VAL A 162 2.27 4.76 21.32
C VAL A 162 0.90 4.97 21.96
N PRO A 163 0.56 4.31 23.07
CA PRO A 163 -0.70 4.52 23.75
C PRO A 163 -0.95 5.99 24.11
N GLY A 164 -2.08 6.55 23.66
CA GLY A 164 -2.43 7.96 23.90
C GLY A 164 -1.64 8.98 23.05
N GLY A 165 -0.81 8.52 22.13
CA GLY A 165 0.05 9.37 21.30
C GLY A 165 -0.67 10.19 20.24
N GLN A 166 -0.02 10.41 19.08
CA GLN A 166 -0.50 11.21 17.96
C GLN A 166 -1.89 10.77 17.48
N LEU A 167 -2.74 11.73 17.10
CA LEU A 167 -4.02 11.43 16.46
C LEU A 167 -3.77 10.85 15.06
N CYS A 168 -4.40 9.73 14.77
CA CYS A 168 -4.39 9.09 13.45
C CYS A 168 -5.65 9.46 12.65
N GLY A 169 -5.55 9.44 11.32
CA GLY A 169 -6.68 9.65 10.42
C GLY A 169 -7.86 8.72 10.63
N CYS A 170 -7.64 7.52 11.20
CA CYS A 170 -8.70 6.57 11.57
C CYS A 170 -9.50 6.97 12.84
N GLY A 171 -9.17 8.09 13.49
CA GLY A 171 -9.81 8.57 14.71
C GLY A 171 -9.19 8.04 16.00
N ASN A 172 -8.32 7.03 15.96
CA ASN A 172 -7.58 6.53 17.11
C ASN A 172 -6.30 7.33 17.38
N ARG A 173 -5.66 7.05 18.52
CA ARG A 173 -4.38 7.67 18.89
C ARG A 173 -3.27 6.64 18.99
N GLY A 174 -2.08 7.00 18.50
CA GLY A 174 -0.88 6.21 18.66
C GLY A 174 -0.71 5.07 17.66
N CYS A 175 -1.44 5.11 16.54
CA CYS A 175 -1.25 4.16 15.43
C CYS A 175 0.14 4.28 14.80
N LEU A 176 0.69 3.19 14.30
CA LEU A 176 1.98 3.16 13.58
C LEU A 176 2.01 4.21 12.44
N GLU A 177 0.97 4.29 11.65
CA GLU A 177 0.83 5.26 10.55
C GLU A 177 1.08 6.71 10.97
N ALA A 178 0.64 7.09 12.18
CA ALA A 178 0.82 8.46 12.68
C ALA A 178 2.30 8.82 12.91
N TYR A 179 3.21 7.85 12.91
CA TYR A 179 4.66 8.01 13.10
C TYR A 179 5.50 7.58 11.91
N ALA A 180 5.02 6.62 11.12
CA ALA A 180 5.79 5.91 10.13
C ALA A 180 5.27 6.06 8.69
N SER A 181 4.41 7.04 8.42
CA SER A 181 3.92 7.35 7.07
C SER A 181 4.66 8.51 6.41
N GLY A 182 4.52 8.65 5.10
CA GLY A 182 4.99 9.84 4.38
C GLY A 182 4.33 11.14 4.88
N SER A 183 3.05 11.08 5.30
CA SER A 183 2.41 12.24 5.95
C SER A 183 3.04 12.58 7.29
N ALA A 184 3.47 11.59 8.07
CA ALA A 184 4.20 11.80 9.31
C ALA A 184 5.58 12.43 9.02
N LEU A 185 6.32 11.90 8.04
CA LEU A 185 7.61 12.45 7.60
C LEU A 185 7.50 13.93 7.22
N VAL A 186 6.52 14.27 6.37
CA VAL A 186 6.29 15.66 5.94
C VAL A 186 5.90 16.56 7.11
N ARG A 187 5.08 16.07 8.04
CA ARG A 187 4.70 16.82 9.24
C ARG A 187 5.90 17.17 10.10
N GLU A 188 6.78 16.21 10.39
CA GLU A 188 7.98 16.42 11.21
C GLU A 188 8.97 17.35 10.49
N ALA A 189 9.19 17.16 9.19
CA ALA A 189 10.04 18.04 8.39
C ALA A 189 9.52 19.50 8.37
N ARG A 190 8.21 19.69 8.19
CA ARG A 190 7.58 21.02 8.24
C ARG A 190 7.72 21.66 9.62
N ALA A 191 7.56 20.90 10.70
CA ALA A 191 7.76 21.38 12.06
C ALA A 191 9.20 21.82 12.28
N LEU A 192 10.19 21.06 11.80
CA LEU A 192 11.61 21.38 11.88
C LEU A 192 11.94 22.67 11.11
N VAL A 193 11.45 22.83 9.88
CA VAL A 193 11.63 24.07 9.09
C VAL A 193 10.95 25.26 9.78
N THR A 194 9.74 25.07 10.30
CA THR A 194 8.98 26.13 11.00
C THR A 194 9.70 26.62 12.27
N SER A 195 10.49 25.75 12.93
CA SER A 195 11.27 26.13 14.11
C SER A 195 12.38 27.13 13.83
N GLY A 196 12.74 27.34 12.54
CA GLY A 196 13.84 28.20 12.13
C GLY A 196 15.22 27.63 12.47
N SER A 197 15.32 26.34 12.76
CA SER A 197 16.59 25.69 13.09
C SER A 197 17.57 25.76 11.93
N PRO A 198 18.83 26.18 12.14
CA PRO A 198 19.87 26.12 11.11
C PRO A 198 20.10 24.69 10.57
N TYR A 199 19.74 23.68 11.36
CA TYR A 199 19.80 22.27 10.98
C TYR A 199 18.87 21.93 9.82
N ALA A 200 17.77 22.69 9.62
CA ALA A 200 16.82 22.52 8.54
C ALA A 200 17.08 23.43 7.32
N ALA A 201 18.25 24.03 7.20
CA ALA A 201 18.53 25.04 6.17
C ALA A 201 18.29 24.51 4.75
N THR A 202 18.77 23.30 4.42
CA THR A 202 18.57 22.66 3.11
C THR A 202 17.09 22.39 2.82
N LEU A 203 16.35 21.87 3.79
CA LEU A 203 14.89 21.64 3.65
C LEU A 203 14.12 22.94 3.50
N SER A 204 14.54 24.01 4.21
CA SER A 204 13.96 25.34 4.07
C SER A 204 14.21 25.93 2.69
N GLU A 205 15.42 25.77 2.15
CA GLU A 205 15.76 26.20 0.80
C GLU A 205 14.96 25.42 -0.27
N ALA A 206 14.85 24.11 -0.11
CA ALA A 206 14.11 23.23 -1.04
C ALA A 206 12.64 23.67 -1.18
N CYS A 207 12.00 24.15 -0.11
CA CYS A 207 10.62 24.62 -0.14
C CYS A 207 10.49 26.16 -0.34
N GLY A 208 11.60 26.85 -0.63
CA GLY A 208 11.63 28.32 -0.83
C GLY A 208 11.25 29.11 0.42
N GLY A 209 11.53 28.58 1.61
CA GLY A 209 11.20 29.18 2.91
C GLY A 209 9.73 29.04 3.33
N ASP A 210 8.91 28.35 2.55
CA ASP A 210 7.50 28.09 2.85
C ASP A 210 7.30 26.61 3.23
N PRO A 211 7.21 26.28 4.55
CA PRO A 211 7.07 24.88 4.98
C PRO A 211 5.85 24.17 4.39
N SER A 212 4.80 24.89 4.01
CA SER A 212 3.59 24.30 3.44
C SER A 212 3.83 23.62 2.09
N LYS A 213 4.88 24.04 1.37
CA LYS A 213 5.28 23.48 0.07
C LYS A 213 6.20 22.26 0.17
N LEU A 214 6.72 21.97 1.37
CA LEU A 214 7.58 20.79 1.56
C LEU A 214 6.77 19.52 1.41
N ASP A 215 7.26 18.60 0.60
CA ASP A 215 6.66 17.29 0.34
C ASP A 215 7.64 16.12 0.55
N GLY A 216 7.14 14.88 0.47
CA GLY A 216 7.93 13.67 0.67
C GLY A 216 9.11 13.55 -0.31
N PRO A 217 8.91 13.70 -1.63
CA PRO A 217 9.97 13.67 -2.62
C PRO A 217 11.11 14.67 -2.36
N MET A 218 10.81 15.89 -1.93
CA MET A 218 11.82 16.90 -1.55
C MET A 218 12.69 16.40 -0.40
N ILE A 219 12.06 15.82 0.64
CA ILE A 219 12.78 15.30 1.81
C ILE A 219 13.65 14.10 1.41
N THR A 220 13.11 13.16 0.63
CA THR A 220 13.87 12.01 0.13
C THR A 220 15.06 12.44 -0.72
N THR A 221 14.87 13.43 -1.60
CA THR A 221 15.95 13.96 -2.43
C THR A 221 17.04 14.62 -1.57
N ALA A 222 16.67 15.43 -0.58
CA ALA A 222 17.64 16.05 0.33
C ALA A 222 18.44 14.99 1.11
N ALA A 223 17.78 13.94 1.59
CA ALA A 223 18.44 12.83 2.29
C ALA A 223 19.42 12.08 1.38
N GLN A 224 19.03 11.79 0.13
CA GLN A 224 19.90 11.16 -0.87
C GLN A 224 21.11 12.02 -1.22
N GLN A 225 21.01 13.35 -1.09
CA GLN A 225 22.10 14.31 -1.22
C GLN A 225 22.96 14.46 0.06
N GLY A 226 22.60 13.74 1.13
CA GLY A 226 23.34 13.71 2.39
C GLY A 226 22.97 14.83 3.37
N ASP A 227 21.82 15.48 3.21
CA ASP A 227 21.34 16.43 4.21
C ASP A 227 21.07 15.70 5.54
N PRO A 228 21.74 16.13 6.65
CA PRO A 228 21.68 15.37 7.90
C PRO A 228 20.29 15.39 8.54
N ALA A 229 19.52 16.48 8.38
CA ALA A 229 18.18 16.57 8.94
C ALA A 229 17.21 15.61 8.21
N ALA A 230 17.29 15.56 6.89
CA ALA A 230 16.47 14.67 6.09
C ALA A 230 16.83 13.20 6.32
N VAL A 231 18.13 12.88 6.48
CA VAL A 231 18.61 11.54 6.82
C VAL A 231 18.10 11.12 8.19
N GLU A 232 18.16 11.99 9.21
CA GLU A 232 17.62 11.72 10.55
C GLU A 232 16.12 11.45 10.51
N LEU A 233 15.34 12.28 9.82
CA LEU A 233 13.89 12.12 9.68
C LEU A 233 13.49 10.78 9.02
N LEU A 234 14.22 10.36 7.98
CA LEU A 234 14.01 9.04 7.36
C LEU A 234 14.45 7.90 8.27
N GLY A 235 15.53 8.09 9.03
CA GLY A 235 16.00 7.14 10.02
C GLY A 235 15.00 6.91 11.16
N ASP A 236 14.38 7.97 11.65
CA ASP A 236 13.34 7.92 12.66
C ASP A 236 12.10 7.18 12.14
N LEU A 237 11.67 7.50 10.90
CA LEU A 237 10.57 6.80 10.24
C LEU A 237 10.88 5.30 10.09
N GLY A 238 12.08 4.95 9.62
CA GLY A 238 12.53 3.56 9.53
C GLY A 238 12.52 2.86 10.90
N THR A 239 12.95 3.55 11.95
CA THR A 239 12.93 3.04 13.31
C THR A 239 11.50 2.70 13.76
N TRP A 240 10.53 3.61 13.58
CA TRP A 240 9.13 3.34 13.89
C TRP A 240 8.56 2.15 13.13
N LEU A 241 8.87 2.03 11.83
CA LEU A 241 8.49 0.87 11.03
C LEU A 241 9.08 -0.41 11.62
N GLY A 242 10.37 -0.45 11.90
CA GLY A 242 11.04 -1.61 12.46
C GLY A 242 10.46 -2.07 13.79
N GLU A 243 10.09 -1.13 14.67
CA GLU A 243 9.41 -1.41 15.95
C GLU A 243 8.02 -2.02 15.74
N GLY A 244 7.22 -1.42 14.84
CA GLY A 244 5.91 -1.94 14.48
C GLY A 244 5.98 -3.34 13.87
N LEU A 245 6.93 -3.57 12.97
CA LEU A 245 7.12 -4.85 12.29
C LEU A 245 7.64 -5.94 13.23
N ALA A 246 8.43 -5.61 14.25
CA ALA A 246 8.81 -6.55 15.31
C ALA A 246 7.59 -7.01 16.12
N THR A 247 6.62 -6.13 16.34
CA THR A 247 5.35 -6.48 16.99
C THR A 247 4.53 -7.42 16.11
N ILE A 248 4.42 -7.13 14.82
CA ILE A 248 3.72 -7.97 13.83
C ILE A 248 4.39 -9.35 13.73
N ALA A 249 5.73 -9.39 13.68
CA ALA A 249 6.48 -10.64 13.63
C ALA A 249 6.32 -11.50 14.89
N SER A 250 6.00 -10.90 16.03
CA SER A 250 5.69 -11.66 17.26
C SER A 250 4.33 -12.39 17.20
N VAL A 251 3.47 -12.03 16.25
CA VAL A 251 2.13 -12.62 16.05
C VAL A 251 2.10 -13.53 14.83
N LEU A 252 2.70 -13.09 13.71
CA LEU A 252 2.57 -13.74 12.40
C LEU A 252 3.77 -14.60 12.01
N ASP A 253 4.95 -14.31 12.59
CA ASP A 253 6.22 -14.98 12.29
C ASP A 253 6.55 -15.09 10.78
N PRO A 254 6.47 -13.99 10.00
CA PRO A 254 6.68 -14.06 8.57
C PRO A 254 8.17 -14.29 8.25
N SER A 255 8.42 -14.98 7.13
CA SER A 255 9.77 -15.16 6.59
C SER A 255 10.31 -13.90 5.90
N ARG A 256 9.38 -13.05 5.38
CA ARG A 256 9.73 -11.86 4.59
C ARG A 256 8.78 -10.70 4.83
N PHE A 257 9.39 -9.49 4.84
CA PHE A 257 8.68 -8.23 4.68
C PHE A 257 9.02 -7.63 3.31
N VAL A 258 7.99 -7.33 2.51
CA VAL A 258 8.11 -6.61 1.25
C VAL A 258 7.72 -5.16 1.49
N ILE A 259 8.63 -4.23 1.26
CA ILE A 259 8.45 -2.80 1.55
C ILE A 259 8.22 -2.05 0.24
N GLY A 260 7.03 -1.49 0.09
CA GLY A 260 6.64 -0.71 -1.08
C GLY A 260 6.13 0.68 -0.73
N GLY A 261 5.61 1.39 -1.73
CA GLY A 261 5.14 2.77 -1.60
C GLY A 261 6.26 3.79 -1.80
N GLY A 262 5.89 5.04 -2.06
CA GLY A 262 6.84 6.09 -2.49
C GLY A 262 7.93 6.43 -1.47
N VAL A 263 7.76 6.14 -0.18
CA VAL A 263 8.83 6.35 0.81
C VAL A 263 9.91 5.27 0.72
N ALA A 264 9.59 4.09 0.18
CA ALA A 264 10.57 3.01 -0.05
C ALA A 264 11.67 3.40 -1.06
N ASP A 265 11.43 4.41 -1.90
CA ASP A 265 12.42 4.98 -2.83
C ASP A 265 13.64 5.59 -2.11
N ALA A 266 13.54 5.84 -0.80
CA ALA A 266 14.67 6.23 0.04
C ALA A 266 15.74 5.12 0.20
N GLY A 267 15.41 3.87 -0.17
CA GLY A 267 16.34 2.74 -0.13
C GLY A 267 16.90 2.47 1.27
N ASP A 268 18.22 2.30 1.37
CA ASP A 268 18.88 1.95 2.65
C ASP A 268 18.78 3.05 3.72
N LEU A 269 18.53 4.32 3.34
CA LEU A 269 18.25 5.40 4.30
C LEU A 269 17.01 5.08 5.17
N LEU A 270 16.05 4.34 4.63
CA LEU A 270 14.89 3.84 5.34
C LEU A 270 15.12 2.42 5.88
N LEU A 271 15.63 1.52 5.02
CA LEU A 271 15.66 0.09 5.29
C LEU A 271 16.68 -0.29 6.38
N GLU A 272 17.84 0.38 6.46
CA GLU A 272 18.85 0.05 7.47
C GLU A 272 18.38 0.38 8.91
N PRO A 273 17.85 1.59 9.21
CA PRO A 273 17.28 1.88 10.53
C PRO A 273 16.11 0.94 10.88
N MET A 274 15.29 0.58 9.89
CA MET A 274 14.17 -0.35 10.06
C MET A 274 14.65 -1.75 10.45
N ARG A 275 15.63 -2.32 9.71
CA ARG A 275 16.25 -3.63 10.02
C ARG A 275 16.90 -3.62 11.40
N ALA A 276 17.60 -2.54 11.74
CA ALA A 276 18.26 -2.40 13.04
C ALA A 276 17.24 -2.36 14.19
N ALA A 277 16.16 -1.58 14.07
CA ALA A 277 15.10 -1.52 15.07
C ALA A 277 14.36 -2.85 15.20
N TYR A 278 13.99 -3.47 14.09
CA TYR A 278 13.38 -4.80 14.04
C TYR A 278 14.23 -5.85 14.77
N GLY A 279 15.51 -5.99 14.42
CA GLY A 279 16.40 -6.97 15.02
C GLY A 279 16.63 -6.73 16.52
N ARG A 280 16.62 -5.46 16.96
CA ARG A 280 16.75 -5.10 18.38
C ARG A 280 15.53 -5.48 19.21
N LEU A 281 14.31 -5.37 18.64
CA LEU A 281 13.06 -5.50 19.38
C LEU A 281 12.33 -6.83 19.14
N LEU A 282 12.79 -7.62 18.19
CA LEU A 282 12.20 -8.92 17.88
C LEU A 282 12.24 -9.86 19.10
N THR A 283 11.08 -10.42 19.45
CA THR A 283 10.94 -11.42 20.50
C THR A 283 11.76 -12.67 20.15
N GLY A 284 12.52 -13.23 21.09
CA GLY A 284 13.34 -14.43 20.86
C GLY A 284 14.60 -14.18 20.04
N ARG A 285 15.07 -12.94 19.95
CA ARG A 285 16.32 -12.60 19.24
C ARG A 285 17.50 -13.42 19.75
N GLY A 286 18.36 -13.82 18.80
CA GLY A 286 19.48 -14.75 19.06
C GLY A 286 19.09 -16.23 19.09
N HIS A 287 17.79 -16.55 19.08
CA HIS A 287 17.25 -17.91 19.11
C HIS A 287 16.30 -18.23 17.95
N ARG A 288 16.05 -17.27 17.07
CA ARG A 288 15.21 -17.43 15.87
C ARG A 288 15.86 -16.71 14.67
N PRO A 289 15.54 -17.13 13.44
CA PRO A 289 15.90 -16.37 12.23
C PRO A 289 15.28 -14.98 12.24
N LEU A 290 15.91 -14.03 11.57
CA LEU A 290 15.32 -12.74 11.24
C LEU A 290 14.58 -12.86 9.91
N ALA A 291 13.42 -12.22 9.80
CA ALA A 291 12.76 -12.05 8.53
C ALA A 291 13.63 -11.23 7.56
N THR A 292 13.56 -11.53 6.29
CA THR A 292 14.23 -10.74 5.25
C THR A 292 13.39 -9.49 4.92
N PHE A 293 14.07 -8.38 4.60
CA PHE A 293 13.45 -7.14 4.15
C PHE A 293 13.88 -6.86 2.72
N VAL A 294 12.92 -6.79 1.81
CA VAL A 294 13.13 -6.51 0.39
C VAL A 294 12.22 -5.36 -0.06
N THR A 295 12.65 -4.61 -1.05
CA THR A 295 11.78 -3.63 -1.72
C THR A 295 10.81 -4.34 -2.66
N ALA A 296 9.63 -3.76 -2.84
CA ALA A 296 8.64 -4.20 -3.80
C ALA A 296 9.17 -4.08 -5.25
N ASP A 297 8.91 -5.09 -6.08
CA ASP A 297 9.38 -5.12 -7.47
C ASP A 297 8.37 -4.53 -8.46
N LEU A 298 7.07 -4.66 -8.18
CA LEU A 298 6.00 -4.27 -9.11
C LEU A 298 5.67 -2.77 -9.04
N GLY A 299 6.19 -2.06 -8.05
CA GLY A 299 6.02 -0.63 -7.88
C GLY A 299 4.55 -0.18 -7.89
N ASN A 300 4.21 0.81 -8.72
CA ASN A 300 2.86 1.34 -8.84
C ASN A 300 1.86 0.40 -9.53
N ASP A 301 2.33 -0.68 -10.14
CA ASP A 301 1.47 -1.64 -10.84
C ASP A 301 1.06 -2.83 -9.94
N ALA A 302 1.60 -2.89 -8.71
CA ALA A 302 1.37 -3.99 -7.77
C ALA A 302 -0.12 -4.24 -7.49
N GLY A 303 -0.90 -3.17 -7.22
CA GLY A 303 -2.34 -3.28 -6.98
C GLY A 303 -3.10 -3.86 -8.17
N MET A 304 -2.79 -3.36 -9.36
CA MET A 304 -3.42 -3.78 -10.62
C MET A 304 -3.03 -5.22 -11.01
N ILE A 305 -1.74 -5.56 -10.93
CA ILE A 305 -1.24 -6.93 -11.22
C ILE A 305 -1.79 -7.91 -10.19
N GLY A 306 -1.83 -7.52 -8.92
CA GLY A 306 -2.37 -8.34 -7.84
C GLY A 306 -3.87 -8.58 -7.95
N ALA A 307 -4.64 -7.54 -8.30
CA ALA A 307 -6.06 -7.69 -8.59
C ALA A 307 -6.31 -8.70 -9.72
N ALA A 308 -5.52 -8.61 -10.81
CA ALA A 308 -5.57 -9.57 -11.91
C ALA A 308 -5.18 -10.99 -11.48
N ALA A 309 -4.19 -11.13 -10.59
CA ALA A 309 -3.77 -12.44 -10.08
C ALA A 309 -4.82 -13.08 -9.17
N LEU A 310 -5.50 -12.29 -8.32
CA LEU A 310 -6.59 -12.74 -7.46
C LEU A 310 -7.79 -13.31 -8.24
N VAL A 311 -8.02 -12.87 -9.46
CA VAL A 311 -9.04 -13.49 -10.35
C VAL A 311 -8.72 -14.96 -10.58
N ARG A 312 -7.47 -15.30 -10.87
CA ARG A 312 -7.05 -16.67 -11.16
C ARG A 312 -7.09 -17.58 -9.93
N GLU A 313 -6.91 -16.99 -8.75
CA GLU A 313 -6.93 -17.72 -7.49
C GLU A 313 -8.35 -18.00 -7.02
N ARG A 314 -9.32 -17.11 -7.33
CA ARG A 314 -10.68 -17.16 -6.79
C ARG A 314 -11.76 -17.65 -7.78
N LEU A 315 -11.45 -17.76 -9.07
CA LEU A 315 -12.35 -18.25 -10.11
C LEU A 315 -11.85 -19.55 -10.75
#